data_a959f76bb6dbfac2ca7bc35baec99993
#
_entry.id   a959f76bb6dbfac2ca7bc35baec99993
#
_cell.length_a   1.000
_cell.length_b   1.000
_cell.length_c   1.000
_cell.angle_alpha   90.00
_cell.angle_beta   90.00
_cell.angle_gamma   90.00
#
_symmetry.space_group_name_H-M   'P 1'
#
loop_
_entity.id
_entity.type
_entity.pdbx_description
1 polymer ?
#
loop_
_entity_poly.entity_id
_entity_poly.type
_entity_poly.pdbx_seq_one_letter_code
_entity_poly.pdbx_strand_id
1 'polypeptide(L)'
;MKRVFPILILCLSLMSVAKAQVGGERIYSFLNIPTSATQAALGGEALTVKDNVNQPLWNPATISRFMDNQAAVNYVNYLAGINVGSATFAHLINRRFGTLHGGIQYIDYGEFIAADEDGTETGDFGARDLAVSIGYAYNIPWSDFYVGANVKFLSSKIENFTSQGLASDIGIYYYSDYRPYSFTAVIRNLGYQITPYEEQREEIAYDVAVGASYLMKDVPIKWHLTINSLQQWNLAVPNPSNSNTDLDGNTEEESISFLDNMMRHFVIGVELFPEKNFNLRFGYNFRRAAELKLAEARTFAGLSAGFGLKMGRFKFDYAFTKYHPVDNSSTFTLYIDLARKGF
;
A
#
# COMPACT_ATOMS: atom_id res chain seq x y z
N MET A 1 -31.89 -18.37 -7.33
CA MET A 1 -31.23 -18.50 -6.01
C MET A 1 -30.57 -19.87 -5.75
N LYS A 2 -31.02 -21.02 -6.32
CA LYS A 2 -30.45 -22.35 -6.01
C LYS A 2 -29.09 -22.68 -6.66
N ARG A 3 -28.54 -21.86 -7.56
CA ARG A 3 -27.27 -22.14 -8.29
C ARG A 3 -26.07 -21.33 -7.74
N VAL A 4 -26.28 -20.38 -6.82
CA VAL A 4 -25.21 -19.56 -6.23
C VAL A 4 -24.57 -20.23 -5.00
N PHE A 5 -25.35 -21.08 -4.33
CA PHE A 5 -24.92 -21.78 -3.11
C PHE A 5 -23.74 -22.75 -3.29
N PRO A 6 -23.65 -23.57 -4.39
CA PRO A 6 -22.50 -24.44 -4.59
C PRO A 6 -21.21 -23.68 -4.96
N ILE A 7 -21.31 -22.50 -5.59
CA ILE A 7 -20.15 -21.66 -5.92
C ILE A 7 -19.58 -21.03 -4.65
N LEU A 8 -20.43 -20.63 -3.72
CA LEU A 8 -20.01 -20.09 -2.43
C LEU A 8 -19.29 -21.14 -1.57
N ILE A 9 -19.75 -22.40 -1.59
CA ILE A 9 -19.11 -23.53 -0.89
C ILE A 9 -17.77 -23.88 -1.53
N LEU A 10 -17.67 -23.84 -2.85
CA LEU A 10 -16.42 -24.10 -3.57
C LEU A 10 -15.36 -23.01 -3.27
N CYS A 11 -15.77 -21.74 -3.16
CA CYS A 11 -14.87 -20.65 -2.76
C CYS A 11 -14.41 -20.77 -1.29
N LEU A 12 -15.26 -21.27 -0.38
CA LEU A 12 -14.88 -21.51 1.02
C LEU A 12 -13.94 -22.72 1.19
N SER A 13 -14.05 -23.74 0.35
CA SER A 13 -13.19 -24.94 0.43
C SER A 13 -11.76 -24.74 -0.09
N LEU A 14 -11.50 -23.65 -0.82
CA LEU A 14 -10.16 -23.26 -1.29
C LEU A 14 -9.32 -22.50 -0.25
N MET A 15 -9.88 -22.17 0.92
CA MET A 15 -9.20 -21.39 1.97
C MET A 15 -8.40 -22.21 3.00
N SER A 16 -8.22 -23.51 2.82
CA SER A 16 -7.70 -24.39 3.89
C SER A 16 -6.24 -24.85 3.75
N VAL A 17 -5.35 -24.04 3.15
CA VAL A 17 -3.89 -24.27 3.28
C VAL A 17 -3.19 -22.97 3.64
N ALA A 18 -3.48 -22.41 4.81
CA ALA A 18 -2.66 -21.36 5.39
C ALA A 18 -1.52 -22.03 6.17
N LYS A 19 -0.33 -22.09 5.61
CA LYS A 19 0.88 -22.29 6.39
C LYS A 19 1.17 -20.97 7.12
N ALA A 20 1.40 -21.04 8.42
CA ALA A 20 1.92 -19.91 9.17
C ALA A 20 3.30 -19.56 8.58
N GLN A 21 3.43 -18.36 7.99
CA GLN A 21 4.69 -17.87 7.48
C GLN A 21 5.39 -17.04 8.54
N VAL A 22 6.63 -17.37 8.79
CA VAL A 22 7.55 -16.59 9.63
C VAL A 22 7.90 -15.31 8.88
N GLY A 23 8.00 -14.16 9.59
CA GLY A 23 8.40 -12.89 8.98
C GLY A 23 9.78 -12.99 8.30
N GLY A 24 9.93 -12.43 7.11
CA GLY A 24 11.19 -12.44 6.34
C GLY A 24 11.21 -13.37 5.13
N GLU A 25 10.18 -14.21 4.93
CA GLU A 25 10.13 -15.17 3.82
C GLU A 25 9.69 -14.58 2.46
N ARG A 26 9.43 -13.26 2.36
CA ARG A 26 8.89 -12.65 1.14
C ARG A 26 9.75 -11.54 0.59
N ILE A 27 10.00 -11.62 -0.70
CA ILE A 27 10.77 -10.62 -1.45
C ILE A 27 9.89 -9.46 -1.94
N TYR A 28 10.52 -8.36 -2.30
CA TYR A 28 9.91 -7.14 -2.86
C TYR A 28 8.86 -6.49 -1.93
N SER A 29 9.06 -6.57 -0.62
CA SER A 29 8.21 -5.92 0.38
C SER A 29 8.11 -4.40 0.21
N PHE A 30 9.05 -3.79 -0.51
CA PHE A 30 9.06 -2.37 -0.85
C PHE A 30 7.81 -1.92 -1.63
N LEU A 31 7.13 -2.83 -2.32
CA LEU A 31 5.86 -2.55 -3.01
C LEU A 31 4.72 -2.14 -2.08
N ASN A 32 4.88 -2.39 -0.78
CA ASN A 32 3.92 -2.01 0.26
C ASN A 32 4.23 -0.66 0.93
N ILE A 33 5.30 0.03 0.51
CA ILE A 33 5.60 1.38 1.01
C ILE A 33 4.69 2.40 0.31
N PRO A 34 3.92 3.22 1.06
CA PRO A 34 3.07 4.26 0.47
C PRO A 34 3.94 5.38 -0.09
N THR A 35 3.96 5.52 -1.41
CA THR A 35 4.79 6.51 -2.10
C THR A 35 4.13 7.88 -2.22
N SER A 36 2.80 7.98 -2.14
CA SER A 36 2.10 9.26 -2.26
C SER A 36 1.62 9.79 -0.92
N ALA A 37 1.63 11.12 -0.77
CA ALA A 37 1.18 11.79 0.45
C ALA A 37 -0.31 11.51 0.76
N THR A 38 -1.16 11.36 -0.24
CA THR A 38 -2.56 10.97 -0.03
C THR A 38 -2.66 9.59 0.64
N GLN A 39 -1.91 8.60 0.15
CA GLN A 39 -1.89 7.26 0.73
C GLN A 39 -1.31 7.27 2.15
N ALA A 40 -0.15 7.90 2.33
CA ALA A 40 0.51 7.99 3.62
C ALA A 40 -0.39 8.63 4.68
N ALA A 41 -1.06 9.75 4.34
CA ALA A 41 -1.96 10.47 5.25
C ALA A 41 -3.21 9.67 5.65
N LEU A 42 -3.69 8.76 4.80
CA LEU A 42 -4.87 7.93 5.05
C LEU A 42 -4.53 6.56 5.68
N GLY A 43 -3.38 6.44 6.35
CA GLY A 43 -2.96 5.21 7.04
C GLY A 43 -2.06 4.29 6.20
N GLY A 44 -1.77 4.65 4.95
CA GLY A 44 -0.85 3.94 4.05
C GLY A 44 -1.52 3.02 3.04
N GLU A 45 -2.78 2.62 3.22
CA GLU A 45 -3.42 1.58 2.41
C GLU A 45 -4.88 1.89 2.03
N ALA A 46 -5.21 3.17 1.75
CA ALA A 46 -6.55 3.53 1.29
C ALA A 46 -6.78 3.04 -0.16
N LEU A 47 -7.74 2.16 -0.38
CA LEU A 47 -8.01 1.54 -1.69
C LEU A 47 -9.09 2.23 -2.51
N THR A 48 -9.82 3.19 -1.93
CA THR A 48 -11.02 3.81 -2.51
C THR A 48 -10.85 5.29 -2.84
N VAL A 49 -9.60 5.78 -2.94
CA VAL A 49 -9.32 7.16 -3.35
C VAL A 49 -9.61 7.29 -4.84
N LYS A 50 -10.49 8.23 -5.20
CA LYS A 50 -10.94 8.45 -6.58
C LYS A 50 -10.14 9.57 -7.25
N ASP A 51 -10.01 9.50 -8.58
CA ASP A 51 -9.46 10.55 -9.45
C ASP A 51 -8.07 11.05 -9.02
N ASN A 52 -7.26 10.13 -8.50
CA ASN A 52 -5.89 10.36 -8.08
C ASN A 52 -4.94 9.47 -8.87
N VAL A 53 -4.06 10.09 -9.66
CA VAL A 53 -3.15 9.37 -10.57
C VAL A 53 -2.15 8.45 -9.87
N ASN A 54 -1.92 8.60 -8.56
CA ASN A 54 -1.11 7.66 -7.76
C ASN A 54 -1.90 6.43 -7.28
N GLN A 55 -3.25 6.51 -7.23
CA GLN A 55 -4.08 5.46 -6.69
C GLN A 55 -4.00 4.13 -7.45
N PRO A 56 -3.83 4.09 -8.78
CA PRO A 56 -3.71 2.85 -9.53
C PRO A 56 -2.55 1.95 -9.12
N LEU A 57 -1.50 2.46 -8.49
CA LEU A 57 -0.41 1.64 -7.91
C LEU A 57 -0.91 0.74 -6.77
N TRP A 58 -2.04 1.10 -6.14
CA TRP A 58 -2.68 0.37 -5.04
C TRP A 58 -3.93 -0.38 -5.47
N ASN A 59 -4.68 0.19 -6.42
CA ASN A 59 -5.92 -0.38 -6.93
C ASN A 59 -6.10 0.00 -8.41
N PRO A 60 -5.77 -0.87 -9.35
CA PRO A 60 -5.87 -0.56 -10.76
C PRO A 60 -7.30 -0.29 -11.24
N ALA A 61 -8.32 -0.80 -10.54
CA ALA A 61 -9.72 -0.54 -10.89
C ALA A 61 -10.16 0.93 -10.68
N THR A 62 -9.32 1.75 -10.05
CA THR A 62 -9.57 3.20 -9.90
C THR A 62 -9.15 4.03 -11.11
N ILE A 63 -8.45 3.44 -12.10
CA ILE A 63 -8.08 4.14 -13.33
C ILE A 63 -9.36 4.64 -14.03
N SER A 64 -9.43 5.94 -14.24
CA SER A 64 -10.60 6.59 -14.81
C SER A 64 -10.22 7.60 -15.89
N ARG A 65 -11.20 7.98 -16.72
CA ARG A 65 -11.04 9.04 -17.74
C ARG A 65 -10.72 10.41 -17.13
N PHE A 66 -11.03 10.61 -15.85
CA PHE A 66 -10.78 11.88 -15.16
C PHE A 66 -9.29 12.06 -14.79
N MET A 67 -8.48 11.01 -14.95
CA MET A 67 -7.03 11.06 -14.78
C MET A 67 -6.29 11.44 -16.09
N ASP A 68 -7.02 11.73 -17.18
CA ASP A 68 -6.40 12.05 -18.47
C ASP A 68 -5.40 13.19 -18.35
N ASN A 69 -4.18 12.95 -18.87
CA ASN A 69 -3.06 13.88 -18.85
C ASN A 69 -2.69 14.38 -17.44
N GLN A 70 -2.98 13.60 -16.39
CA GLN A 70 -2.46 13.87 -15.05
C GLN A 70 -1.15 13.14 -14.82
N ALA A 71 -0.21 13.86 -14.23
CA ALA A 71 1.06 13.32 -13.75
C ALA A 71 1.22 13.61 -12.25
N ALA A 72 1.95 12.78 -11.56
CA ALA A 72 2.39 13.05 -10.20
C ALA A 72 3.83 12.62 -10.00
N VAL A 73 4.56 13.38 -9.17
CA VAL A 73 5.89 13.04 -8.67
C VAL A 73 5.83 13.02 -7.15
N ASN A 74 6.39 11.99 -6.57
CA ASN A 74 6.37 11.76 -5.14
C ASN A 74 7.80 11.59 -4.61
N TYR A 75 8.03 12.10 -3.41
CA TYR A 75 9.24 11.90 -2.65
C TYR A 75 8.89 11.55 -1.21
N VAL A 76 9.49 10.50 -0.69
CA VAL A 76 9.33 10.06 0.69
C VAL A 76 10.70 10.02 1.36
N ASN A 77 10.87 10.81 2.38
CA ASN A 77 11.91 10.60 3.37
C ASN A 77 11.38 9.54 4.34
N TYR A 78 11.88 8.32 4.16
CA TYR A 78 11.43 7.16 4.92
C TYR A 78 12.31 7.00 6.19
N LEU A 79 12.21 5.88 6.87
CA LEU A 79 12.98 5.59 8.10
C LEU A 79 14.47 5.40 7.79
N ALA A 80 15.34 5.68 8.77
CA ALA A 80 16.79 5.39 8.72
C ALA A 80 17.52 5.95 7.48
N GLY A 81 17.07 7.09 6.94
CA GLY A 81 17.71 7.69 5.77
C GLY A 81 17.35 7.08 4.42
N ILE A 82 16.44 6.11 4.38
CA ILE A 82 15.93 5.51 3.14
C ILE A 82 15.10 6.55 2.38
N ASN A 83 15.37 6.69 1.08
CA ASN A 83 14.67 7.62 0.21
C ASN A 83 13.85 6.86 -0.83
N VAL A 84 12.59 7.26 -0.99
CA VAL A 84 11.70 6.66 -1.99
C VAL A 84 11.20 7.73 -2.94
N GLY A 85 11.43 7.52 -4.23
CA GLY A 85 10.89 8.33 -5.30
C GLY A 85 9.84 7.56 -6.10
N SER A 86 8.78 8.22 -6.55
CA SER A 86 7.90 7.64 -7.56
C SER A 86 7.33 8.69 -8.50
N ALA A 87 6.98 8.24 -9.70
CA ALA A 87 6.29 9.07 -10.68
C ALA A 87 5.17 8.25 -11.33
N THR A 88 4.05 8.90 -11.60
CA THR A 88 2.88 8.29 -12.23
C THR A 88 2.32 9.20 -13.31
N PHE A 89 1.74 8.60 -14.34
CA PHE A 89 1.10 9.31 -15.43
C PHE A 89 -0.09 8.50 -15.96
N ALA A 90 -1.16 9.18 -16.31
CA ALA A 90 -2.32 8.58 -16.96
C ALA A 90 -2.70 9.32 -18.23
N HIS A 91 -3.08 8.57 -19.26
CA HIS A 91 -3.47 9.12 -20.55
C HIS A 91 -4.69 8.39 -21.11
N LEU A 92 -5.70 9.15 -21.51
CA LEU A 92 -6.90 8.65 -22.18
C LEU A 92 -6.60 8.42 -23.68
N ILE A 93 -6.46 7.17 -24.09
CA ILE A 93 -6.23 6.83 -25.52
C ILE A 93 -7.41 7.33 -26.35
N ASN A 94 -8.60 6.96 -25.99
CA ASN A 94 -9.87 7.48 -26.52
C ASN A 94 -11.04 6.95 -25.68
N ARG A 95 -12.25 7.44 -25.98
CA ARG A 95 -13.48 7.04 -25.22
C ARG A 95 -13.82 5.55 -25.34
N ARG A 96 -13.36 4.85 -26.37
CA ARG A 96 -13.63 3.43 -26.60
C ARG A 96 -12.63 2.54 -25.87
N PHE A 97 -11.36 2.89 -25.90
CA PHE A 97 -10.28 2.09 -25.31
C PHE A 97 -9.98 2.45 -23.86
N GLY A 98 -10.44 3.63 -23.39
CA GLY A 98 -10.23 4.03 -22.00
C GLY A 98 -8.85 4.64 -21.73
N THR A 99 -8.46 4.62 -20.46
CA THR A 99 -7.26 5.28 -19.93
C THR A 99 -6.18 4.26 -19.62
N LEU A 100 -4.96 4.51 -20.11
CA LEU A 100 -3.75 3.81 -19.66
C LEU A 100 -3.12 4.57 -18.50
N HIS A 101 -2.52 3.83 -17.60
CA HIS A 101 -1.76 4.33 -16.47
C HIS A 101 -0.36 3.73 -16.50
N GLY A 102 0.65 4.55 -16.20
CA GLY A 102 2.03 4.12 -16.01
C GLY A 102 2.57 4.64 -14.69
N GLY A 103 3.42 3.86 -14.04
CA GLY A 103 4.07 4.25 -12.80
C GLY A 103 5.47 3.67 -12.68
N ILE A 104 6.34 4.42 -12.01
CA ILE A 104 7.68 3.99 -11.61
C ILE A 104 7.86 4.29 -10.13
N GLN A 105 8.46 3.36 -9.39
CA GLN A 105 8.84 3.49 -7.99
C GLN A 105 10.30 3.08 -7.86
N TYR A 106 11.09 3.92 -7.20
CA TYR A 106 12.50 3.69 -6.96
C TYR A 106 12.81 3.92 -5.49
N ILE A 107 13.57 3.00 -4.89
CA ILE A 107 14.00 3.08 -3.51
C ILE A 107 15.52 3.01 -3.47
N ASP A 108 16.09 3.93 -2.70
CA ASP A 108 17.50 3.97 -2.34
C ASP A 108 17.61 3.76 -0.83
N TYR A 109 18.25 2.67 -0.46
CA TYR A 109 18.45 2.32 0.94
C TYR A 109 19.70 2.98 1.56
N GLY A 110 20.47 3.72 0.74
CA GLY A 110 21.74 4.31 1.16
C GLY A 110 22.90 3.33 1.12
N GLU A 111 23.96 3.68 1.86
CA GLU A 111 25.19 2.90 1.97
C GLU A 111 25.22 2.13 3.30
N PHE A 112 25.65 0.90 3.25
CA PHE A 112 25.84 0.00 4.39
C PHE A 112 27.31 -0.35 4.52
N ILE A 113 27.81 -0.42 5.76
CA ILE A 113 29.17 -0.85 6.03
C ILE A 113 29.23 -2.37 5.84
N ALA A 114 30.12 -2.84 4.97
CA ALA A 114 30.42 -4.24 4.82
C ALA A 114 31.46 -4.65 5.88
N ALA A 115 31.22 -5.76 6.56
CA ALA A 115 32.15 -6.34 7.51
C ALA A 115 32.30 -7.84 7.23
N ASP A 116 33.50 -8.37 7.53
CA ASP A 116 33.76 -9.80 7.49
C ASP A 116 33.22 -10.53 8.74
N GLU A 117 33.41 -11.85 8.81
CA GLU A 117 32.91 -12.65 9.93
C GLU A 117 33.55 -12.27 11.28
N ASP A 118 34.70 -11.62 11.28
CA ASP A 118 35.43 -11.13 12.47
C ASP A 118 34.99 -9.72 12.86
N GLY A 119 34.09 -9.09 12.09
CA GLY A 119 33.58 -7.73 12.30
C GLY A 119 34.52 -6.63 11.79
N THR A 120 35.54 -6.99 10.98
CA THR A 120 36.42 -6.00 10.35
C THR A 120 35.73 -5.37 9.15
N GLU A 121 35.69 -4.04 9.10
CA GLU A 121 35.12 -3.30 7.98
C GLU A 121 35.89 -3.58 6.68
N THR A 122 35.19 -4.08 5.65
CA THR A 122 35.77 -4.45 4.36
C THR A 122 35.44 -3.46 3.24
N GLY A 123 34.55 -2.49 3.51
CA GLY A 123 34.11 -1.48 2.56
C GLY A 123 32.66 -1.09 2.75
N ASP A 124 32.05 -0.47 1.73
CA ASP A 124 30.65 -0.07 1.72
C ASP A 124 29.92 -0.73 0.57
N PHE A 125 28.63 -1.02 0.75
CA PHE A 125 27.74 -1.50 -0.30
C PHE A 125 26.40 -0.78 -0.25
N GLY A 126 25.73 -0.67 -1.41
CA GLY A 126 24.40 -0.06 -1.53
C GLY A 126 23.33 -1.08 -1.87
N ALA A 127 22.08 -0.72 -1.55
CA ALA A 127 20.90 -1.46 -1.97
C ALA A 127 19.87 -0.53 -2.62
N ARG A 128 19.18 -1.04 -3.65
CA ARG A 128 18.16 -0.29 -4.40
C ARG A 128 17.12 -1.20 -5.01
N ASP A 129 15.88 -0.69 -5.04
CA ASP A 129 14.75 -1.37 -5.65
C ASP A 129 14.09 -0.49 -6.70
N LEU A 130 13.59 -1.13 -7.75
CA LEU A 130 12.86 -0.50 -8.85
C LEU A 130 11.63 -1.31 -9.19
N ALA A 131 10.47 -0.64 -9.30
CA ALA A 131 9.28 -1.19 -9.91
C ALA A 131 8.77 -0.29 -11.03
N VAL A 132 8.47 -0.88 -12.19
CA VAL A 132 7.83 -0.21 -13.32
C VAL A 132 6.50 -0.89 -13.58
N SER A 133 5.41 -0.12 -13.65
CA SER A 133 4.05 -0.65 -13.80
C SER A 133 3.32 -0.01 -14.98
N ILE A 134 2.48 -0.82 -15.63
CA ILE A 134 1.51 -0.39 -16.62
C ILE A 134 0.16 -0.95 -16.23
N GLY A 135 -0.87 -0.09 -16.22
CA GLY A 135 -2.21 -0.44 -15.77
C GLY A 135 -3.30 0.00 -16.74
N TYR A 136 -4.39 -0.73 -16.66
CA TYR A 136 -5.60 -0.46 -17.43
C TYR A 136 -6.83 -0.81 -16.62
N ALA A 137 -7.91 -0.02 -16.74
CA ALA A 137 -9.22 -0.39 -16.19
C ALA A 137 -10.33 -0.24 -17.24
N TYR A 138 -11.28 -1.14 -17.11
CA TYR A 138 -12.48 -1.19 -17.94
C TYR A 138 -13.72 -0.94 -17.09
N ASN A 139 -14.50 0.06 -17.48
CA ASN A 139 -15.82 0.29 -16.91
C ASN A 139 -16.81 -0.69 -17.55
N ILE A 140 -17.47 -1.52 -16.76
CA ILE A 140 -18.47 -2.46 -17.26
C ILE A 140 -19.70 -1.66 -17.74
N PRO A 141 -20.07 -1.75 -19.03
CA PRO A 141 -21.17 -0.99 -19.58
C PRO A 141 -22.48 -1.18 -18.78
N TRP A 142 -23.22 -0.09 -18.61
CA TRP A 142 -24.50 -0.08 -17.90
C TRP A 142 -24.41 -0.47 -16.42
N SER A 143 -23.24 -0.37 -15.82
CA SER A 143 -23.03 -0.65 -14.41
C SER A 143 -22.09 0.37 -13.78
N ASP A 144 -22.08 0.43 -12.44
CA ASP A 144 -21.17 1.23 -11.63
C ASP A 144 -19.90 0.45 -11.24
N PHE A 145 -19.59 -0.66 -11.96
CA PHE A 145 -18.42 -1.49 -11.70
C PHE A 145 -17.28 -1.20 -12.66
N TYR A 146 -16.08 -1.15 -12.11
CA TYR A 146 -14.81 -1.02 -12.81
C TYR A 146 -13.95 -2.24 -12.49
N VAL A 147 -13.30 -2.81 -13.49
CA VAL A 147 -12.31 -3.89 -13.32
C VAL A 147 -11.01 -3.39 -13.89
N GLY A 148 -9.93 -3.54 -13.14
CA GLY A 148 -8.62 -3.07 -13.55
C GLY A 148 -7.54 -4.08 -13.27
N ALA A 149 -6.45 -3.97 -14.05
CA ALA A 149 -5.24 -4.75 -13.86
C ALA A 149 -4.00 -3.90 -14.08
N ASN A 150 -2.94 -4.20 -13.32
CA ASN A 150 -1.57 -3.73 -13.52
C ASN A 150 -0.66 -4.91 -13.83
N VAL A 151 0.36 -4.66 -14.63
CA VAL A 151 1.55 -5.53 -14.74
C VAL A 151 2.74 -4.73 -14.26
N LYS A 152 3.60 -5.35 -13.44
CA LYS A 152 4.76 -4.74 -12.82
C LYS A 152 6.01 -5.54 -13.15
N PHE A 153 7.05 -4.87 -13.63
CA PHE A 153 8.40 -5.39 -13.67
C PHE A 153 9.15 -4.91 -12.42
N LEU A 154 9.81 -5.84 -11.74
CA LEU A 154 10.51 -5.62 -10.47
C LEU A 154 11.98 -5.92 -10.65
N SER A 155 12.83 -5.07 -10.09
CA SER A 155 14.27 -5.28 -10.04
C SER A 155 14.78 -4.82 -8.68
N SER A 156 15.52 -5.67 -8.01
CA SER A 156 16.16 -5.38 -6.74
C SER A 156 17.63 -5.71 -6.82
N LYS A 157 18.46 -4.82 -6.32
CA LYS A 157 19.91 -5.00 -6.28
C LYS A 157 20.41 -4.73 -4.87
N ILE A 158 21.14 -5.68 -4.31
CA ILE A 158 21.82 -5.58 -3.01
C ILE A 158 23.26 -5.96 -3.25
N GLU A 159 24.19 -5.04 -3.05
CA GLU A 159 25.62 -5.24 -3.32
C GLU A 159 25.85 -5.73 -4.76
N ASN A 160 26.30 -6.98 -4.93
CA ASN A 160 26.56 -7.63 -6.22
C ASN A 160 25.40 -8.54 -6.67
N PHE A 161 24.42 -8.78 -5.80
CA PHE A 161 23.28 -9.65 -6.08
C PHE A 161 22.15 -8.86 -6.75
N THR A 162 21.55 -9.44 -7.78
CA THR A 162 20.44 -8.83 -8.50
C THR A 162 19.29 -9.82 -8.62
N SER A 163 18.11 -9.40 -8.24
CA SER A 163 16.87 -10.15 -8.40
C SER A 163 15.92 -9.42 -9.33
N GLN A 164 15.19 -10.17 -10.17
CA GLN A 164 14.16 -9.66 -11.06
C GLN A 164 12.88 -10.46 -10.93
N GLY A 165 11.73 -9.79 -11.04
CA GLY A 165 10.43 -10.41 -10.93
C GLY A 165 9.37 -9.75 -11.80
N LEU A 166 8.27 -10.47 -11.99
CA LEU A 166 7.02 -9.96 -12.56
C LEU A 166 5.90 -10.14 -11.56
N ALA A 167 5.10 -9.10 -11.41
CA ALA A 167 3.91 -9.14 -10.58
C ALA A 167 2.73 -8.50 -11.30
N SER A 168 1.53 -8.81 -10.86
CA SER A 168 0.28 -8.22 -11.35
C SER A 168 -0.63 -7.85 -10.19
N ASP A 169 -1.42 -6.81 -10.39
CA ASP A 169 -2.54 -6.46 -9.52
C ASP A 169 -3.83 -6.62 -10.31
N ILE A 170 -4.87 -7.08 -9.63
CA ILE A 170 -6.22 -7.19 -10.19
C ILE A 170 -7.18 -6.59 -9.17
N GLY A 171 -8.04 -5.67 -9.62
CA GLY A 171 -9.02 -5.02 -8.77
C GLY A 171 -10.40 -4.96 -9.39
N ILE A 172 -11.41 -4.94 -8.53
CA ILE A 172 -12.78 -4.58 -8.87
C ILE A 172 -13.21 -3.43 -7.97
N TYR A 173 -13.83 -2.40 -8.54
CA TYR A 173 -14.25 -1.21 -7.83
C TYR A 173 -15.69 -0.86 -8.20
N TYR A 174 -16.54 -0.78 -7.18
CA TYR A 174 -17.90 -0.24 -7.29
C TYR A 174 -17.87 1.23 -6.91
N TYR A 175 -18.24 2.09 -7.85
CA TYR A 175 -18.34 3.52 -7.64
C TYR A 175 -19.48 4.11 -8.48
N SER A 176 -20.34 4.91 -7.86
CA SER A 176 -21.41 5.65 -8.50
C SER A 176 -21.39 7.11 -8.10
N ASP A 177 -21.57 8.01 -9.07
CA ASP A 177 -21.69 9.46 -8.80
C ASP A 177 -22.97 9.80 -7.99
N TYR A 178 -23.94 8.88 -7.97
CA TYR A 178 -25.21 9.04 -7.28
C TYR A 178 -25.26 8.45 -5.89
N ARG A 179 -24.21 7.72 -5.47
CA ARG A 179 -24.14 7.02 -4.20
C ARG A 179 -23.00 7.58 -3.35
N PRO A 180 -23.22 7.79 -2.04
CA PRO A 180 -22.17 8.31 -1.16
C PRO A 180 -21.11 7.29 -0.77
N TYR A 181 -21.24 6.04 -1.20
CA TYR A 181 -20.35 4.94 -0.82
C TYR A 181 -19.70 4.31 -2.05
N SER A 182 -18.53 3.77 -1.83
CA SER A 182 -17.84 2.93 -2.80
C SER A 182 -17.24 1.70 -2.11
N PHE A 183 -17.04 0.62 -2.88
CA PHE A 183 -16.47 -0.63 -2.40
C PHE A 183 -15.45 -1.14 -3.40
N THR A 184 -14.43 -1.82 -2.90
CA THR A 184 -13.41 -2.43 -3.76
C THR A 184 -12.88 -3.73 -3.16
N ALA A 185 -12.45 -4.62 -4.03
CA ALA A 185 -11.60 -5.74 -3.69
C ALA A 185 -10.41 -5.76 -4.63
N VAL A 186 -9.23 -6.06 -4.11
CA VAL A 186 -7.99 -6.07 -4.87
C VAL A 186 -7.08 -7.20 -4.42
N ILE A 187 -6.41 -7.83 -5.38
CA ILE A 187 -5.27 -8.71 -5.17
C ILE A 187 -4.07 -7.97 -5.74
N ARG A 188 -3.06 -7.69 -4.92
CA ARG A 188 -1.85 -6.96 -5.31
C ARG A 188 -0.63 -7.86 -5.31
N ASN A 189 0.30 -7.53 -6.17
CA ASN A 189 1.63 -8.14 -6.23
C ASN A 189 1.59 -9.66 -6.44
N LEU A 190 0.56 -10.19 -7.11
CA LEU A 190 0.51 -11.59 -7.48
C LEU A 190 1.53 -11.85 -8.58
N GLY A 191 2.58 -12.60 -8.28
CA GLY A 191 3.67 -12.74 -9.22
C GLY A 191 4.72 -13.77 -8.83
N TYR A 192 5.82 -13.74 -9.54
CA TYR A 192 6.93 -14.65 -9.32
C TYR A 192 8.28 -13.98 -9.62
N GLN A 193 9.30 -14.48 -8.98
CA GLN A 193 10.69 -14.11 -9.21
C GLN A 193 11.22 -14.81 -10.47
N ILE A 194 11.71 -14.03 -11.44
CA ILE A 194 12.30 -14.55 -12.68
C ILE A 194 13.74 -14.98 -12.38
N THR A 195 14.52 -14.05 -11.83
CA THR A 195 15.93 -14.27 -11.45
C THR A 195 16.02 -14.08 -9.94
N PRO A 196 16.34 -15.12 -9.18
CA PRO A 196 16.61 -15.00 -7.74
C PRO A 196 17.96 -14.35 -7.46
N TYR A 197 18.19 -13.88 -6.23
CA TYR A 197 19.51 -13.38 -5.82
C TYR A 197 20.58 -14.46 -5.87
N GLU A 198 20.19 -15.67 -5.46
CA GLU A 198 21.02 -16.87 -5.49
C GLU A 198 20.27 -18.00 -6.21
N GLU A 199 20.43 -19.24 -5.78
CA GLU A 199 19.82 -20.40 -6.45
C GLU A 199 18.33 -20.60 -6.09
N GLN A 200 17.88 -20.11 -4.91
CA GLN A 200 16.53 -20.34 -4.41
C GLN A 200 15.60 -19.17 -4.74
N ARG A 201 14.40 -19.51 -5.22
CA ARG A 201 13.33 -18.53 -5.46
C ARG A 201 12.54 -18.29 -4.19
N GLU A 202 12.24 -17.03 -3.96
CA GLU A 202 11.44 -16.56 -2.83
C GLU A 202 10.06 -16.11 -3.32
N GLU A 203 9.07 -16.20 -2.44
CA GLU A 203 7.71 -15.75 -2.74
C GLU A 203 7.60 -14.22 -2.71
N ILE A 204 6.86 -13.64 -3.66
CA ILE A 204 6.56 -12.21 -3.64
C ILE A 204 5.51 -11.92 -2.55
N ALA A 205 5.67 -10.78 -1.88
CA ALA A 205 4.73 -10.30 -0.86
C ALA A 205 3.39 -9.87 -1.50
N TYR A 206 2.54 -10.84 -1.89
CA TYR A 206 1.19 -10.55 -2.39
C TYR A 206 0.23 -10.19 -1.26
N ASP A 207 -0.79 -9.41 -1.58
CA ASP A 207 -1.78 -8.94 -0.62
C ASP A 207 -3.20 -9.01 -1.22
N VAL A 208 -4.13 -9.52 -0.42
CA VAL A 208 -5.57 -9.55 -0.72
C VAL A 208 -6.26 -8.59 0.23
N ALA A 209 -6.90 -7.58 -0.33
CA ALA A 209 -7.53 -6.55 0.48
C ALA A 209 -8.90 -6.14 -0.06
N VAL A 210 -9.75 -5.67 0.84
CA VAL A 210 -11.03 -5.04 0.52
C VAL A 210 -11.08 -3.65 1.12
N GLY A 211 -11.80 -2.75 0.45
CA GLY A 211 -11.93 -1.38 0.89
C GLY A 211 -13.34 -0.85 0.72
N ALA A 212 -13.70 0.08 1.58
CA ALA A 212 -14.95 0.83 1.49
C ALA A 212 -14.68 2.31 1.73
N SER A 213 -15.50 3.19 1.14
CA SER A 213 -15.54 4.59 1.52
C SER A 213 -16.97 5.09 1.62
N TYR A 214 -17.16 6.11 2.45
CA TYR A 214 -18.42 6.77 2.65
C TYR A 214 -18.24 8.29 2.75
N LEU A 215 -18.87 9.03 1.85
CA LEU A 215 -18.94 10.49 1.90
C LEU A 215 -20.21 10.90 2.67
N MET A 216 -20.03 11.60 3.77
CA MET A 216 -21.14 12.06 4.59
C MET A 216 -21.97 13.11 3.83
N LYS A 217 -23.30 13.03 3.93
CA LYS A 217 -24.22 13.79 3.09
C LYS A 217 -24.23 15.29 3.38
N ASP A 218 -24.14 15.66 4.65
CA ASP A 218 -24.30 17.06 5.09
C ASP A 218 -23.01 17.67 5.67
N VAL A 219 -21.94 16.90 5.67
CA VAL A 219 -20.64 17.30 6.22
C VAL A 219 -19.55 16.89 5.22
N PRO A 220 -18.60 17.76 4.88
CA PRO A 220 -17.57 17.45 3.90
C PRO A 220 -16.49 16.51 4.49
N ILE A 221 -16.94 15.34 4.93
CA ILE A 221 -16.08 14.29 5.52
C ILE A 221 -16.27 13.00 4.73
N LYS A 222 -15.16 12.43 4.28
CA LYS A 222 -15.12 11.13 3.63
C LYS A 222 -14.31 10.15 4.49
N TRP A 223 -14.93 9.04 4.80
CA TRP A 223 -14.31 7.92 5.51
C TRP A 223 -13.77 6.90 4.53
N HIS A 224 -12.63 6.33 4.86
CA HIS A 224 -12.03 5.20 4.17
C HIS A 224 -11.77 4.10 5.18
N LEU A 225 -12.16 2.88 4.82
CA LEU A 225 -11.88 1.68 5.58
C LEU A 225 -11.22 0.67 4.65
N THR A 226 -10.11 0.12 5.07
CA THR A 226 -9.43 -0.98 4.37
C THR A 226 -9.23 -2.14 5.34
N ILE A 227 -9.46 -3.35 4.84
CA ILE A 227 -9.11 -4.60 5.50
C ILE A 227 -8.13 -5.30 4.57
N ASN A 228 -6.89 -5.43 4.99
CA ASN A 228 -5.77 -5.97 4.22
C ASN A 228 -5.33 -7.34 4.74
N SER A 229 -4.38 -7.95 4.05
CA SER A 229 -3.73 -9.22 4.41
C SER A 229 -4.71 -10.37 4.61
N LEU A 230 -5.83 -10.39 3.84
CA LEU A 230 -6.89 -11.40 3.96
C LEU A 230 -6.42 -12.83 3.59
N GLN A 231 -5.29 -12.95 2.90
CA GLN A 231 -4.65 -14.24 2.59
C GLN A 231 -3.98 -14.90 3.81
N GLN A 232 -3.74 -14.14 4.87
CA GLN A 232 -3.07 -14.62 6.08
C GLN A 232 -3.80 -14.08 7.31
N TRP A 233 -4.46 -14.97 8.06
CA TRP A 233 -5.21 -14.53 9.24
C TRP A 233 -4.31 -14.14 10.40
N ASN A 234 -3.27 -14.92 10.68
CA ASN A 234 -2.38 -14.67 11.82
C ASN A 234 -1.30 -13.66 11.41
N LEU A 235 -1.53 -12.38 11.71
CA LEU A 235 -0.56 -11.29 11.51
C LEU A 235 0.27 -11.01 12.77
N ALA A 236 -0.26 -11.35 13.92
CA ALA A 236 0.37 -11.05 15.18
C ALA A 236 1.48 -12.08 15.50
N VAL A 237 2.67 -11.56 15.81
CA VAL A 237 3.79 -12.34 16.33
C VAL A 237 3.89 -12.06 17.84
N PRO A 238 4.00 -13.08 18.70
CA PRO A 238 4.22 -12.88 20.13
C PRO A 238 5.48 -12.04 20.35
N ASN A 239 5.37 -11.04 21.22
CA ASN A 239 6.54 -10.24 21.58
C ASN A 239 7.35 -10.98 22.66
N PRO A 240 8.60 -11.39 22.38
CA PRO A 240 9.44 -12.09 23.35
C PRO A 240 9.66 -11.31 24.66
N SER A 241 9.55 -9.97 24.60
CA SER A 241 9.68 -9.11 25.79
C SER A 241 8.49 -9.19 26.74
N ASN A 242 7.36 -9.72 26.28
CA ASN A 242 6.14 -9.94 27.09
C ASN A 242 6.01 -11.39 27.56
N SER A 243 6.98 -12.26 27.24
CA SER A 243 7.00 -13.63 27.75
C SER A 243 7.36 -13.64 29.24
N ASN A 244 6.55 -14.31 30.04
CA ASN A 244 6.83 -14.55 31.44
C ASN A 244 7.58 -15.89 31.57
N THR A 245 8.81 -15.84 32.04
CA THR A 245 9.54 -17.08 32.39
C THR A 245 9.24 -17.38 33.86
N ASP A 246 8.60 -18.52 34.12
CA ASP A 246 8.34 -19.02 35.44
C ASP A 246 9.65 -19.44 36.13
N LEU A 247 9.65 -19.52 37.46
CA LEU A 247 10.81 -19.95 38.27
C LEU A 247 11.32 -21.34 37.91
N ASP A 248 10.47 -22.16 37.30
CA ASP A 248 10.79 -23.51 36.80
C ASP A 248 11.39 -23.51 35.38
N GLY A 249 11.63 -22.32 34.78
CA GLY A 249 12.24 -22.19 33.45
C GLY A 249 11.26 -22.37 32.28
N ASN A 250 9.97 -22.50 32.53
CA ASN A 250 8.96 -22.52 31.48
C ASN A 250 8.65 -21.11 31.02
N THR A 251 8.82 -20.85 29.73
CA THR A 251 8.46 -19.57 29.12
C THR A 251 7.03 -19.64 28.58
N GLU A 252 6.11 -18.90 29.18
CA GLU A 252 4.79 -18.67 28.61
C GLU A 252 4.87 -17.54 27.58
N GLU A 253 4.66 -17.87 26.32
CA GLU A 253 4.56 -16.90 25.25
C GLU A 253 3.29 -16.02 25.40
N GLU A 254 3.36 -14.76 24.97
CA GLU A 254 2.21 -13.85 24.95
C GLU A 254 1.05 -14.47 24.16
N SER A 255 -0.10 -14.65 24.81
CA SER A 255 -1.31 -15.10 24.14
C SER A 255 -1.96 -13.97 23.34
N ILE A 256 -1.97 -14.07 22.03
CA ILE A 256 -2.59 -13.07 21.16
C ILE A 256 -4.09 -13.34 21.08
N SER A 257 -4.91 -12.35 21.45
CA SER A 257 -6.36 -12.50 21.37
C SER A 257 -6.85 -12.45 19.91
N PHE A 258 -7.97 -13.14 19.64
CA PHE A 258 -8.63 -13.08 18.33
C PHE A 258 -8.93 -11.63 17.88
N LEU A 259 -9.38 -10.78 18.80
CA LEU A 259 -9.72 -9.39 18.54
C LEU A 259 -8.48 -8.57 18.19
N ASP A 260 -7.36 -8.77 18.89
CA ASP A 260 -6.10 -8.07 18.60
C ASP A 260 -5.59 -8.43 17.20
N ASN A 261 -5.59 -9.73 16.87
CA ASN A 261 -5.21 -10.18 15.54
C ASN A 261 -6.15 -9.64 14.46
N MET A 262 -7.45 -9.66 14.66
CA MET A 262 -8.44 -9.09 13.75
C MET A 262 -8.21 -7.60 13.52
N MET A 263 -7.97 -6.81 14.56
CA MET A 263 -7.76 -5.36 14.44
C MET A 263 -6.52 -5.01 13.60
N ARG A 264 -5.49 -5.88 13.55
CA ARG A 264 -4.28 -5.65 12.73
C ARG A 264 -4.54 -5.64 11.23
N HIS A 265 -5.67 -6.16 10.78
CA HIS A 265 -6.09 -6.08 9.37
C HIS A 265 -6.69 -4.73 9.00
N PHE A 266 -7.04 -3.87 9.96
CA PHE A 266 -7.79 -2.65 9.69
C PHE A 266 -6.89 -1.44 9.50
N VAL A 267 -7.23 -0.65 8.49
CA VAL A 267 -6.72 0.70 8.27
C VAL A 267 -7.91 1.64 8.08
N ILE A 268 -7.94 2.72 8.85
CA ILE A 268 -8.99 3.72 8.80
C ILE A 268 -8.39 5.05 8.35
N GLY A 269 -9.03 5.69 7.38
CA GLY A 269 -8.69 7.03 6.90
C GLY A 269 -9.89 7.97 6.94
N VAL A 270 -9.62 9.23 7.19
CA VAL A 270 -10.61 10.31 7.15
C VAL A 270 -10.07 11.46 6.31
N GLU A 271 -10.87 11.92 5.37
CA GLU A 271 -10.59 13.09 4.56
C GLU A 271 -11.63 14.19 4.84
N LEU A 272 -11.15 15.36 5.28
CA LEU A 272 -11.96 16.55 5.48
C LEU A 272 -11.84 17.42 4.23
N PHE A 273 -12.97 17.94 3.76
CA PHE A 273 -13.07 18.79 2.57
C PHE A 273 -12.54 18.12 1.28
N PRO A 274 -12.91 16.87 0.97
CA PRO A 274 -12.29 16.08 -0.11
C PRO A 274 -12.42 16.72 -1.49
N GLU A 275 -13.47 17.52 -1.71
CA GLU A 275 -13.77 18.17 -3.00
C GLU A 275 -13.29 19.63 -3.08
N LYS A 276 -12.66 20.15 -2.02
CA LYS A 276 -12.20 21.54 -1.96
C LYS A 276 -10.74 21.67 -2.39
N ASN A 277 -10.33 22.89 -2.69
CA ASN A 277 -8.94 23.20 -3.03
C ASN A 277 -7.96 22.94 -1.86
N PHE A 278 -8.45 23.01 -0.64
CA PHE A 278 -7.74 22.63 0.57
C PHE A 278 -8.45 21.45 1.22
N ASN A 279 -7.71 20.42 1.57
CA ASN A 279 -8.20 19.25 2.29
C ASN A 279 -7.23 18.81 3.38
N LEU A 280 -7.79 18.19 4.41
CA LEU A 280 -7.03 17.58 5.50
C LEU A 280 -7.31 16.08 5.53
N ARG A 281 -6.29 15.30 5.88
CA ARG A 281 -6.39 13.85 5.95
C ARG A 281 -5.79 13.34 7.23
N PHE A 282 -6.42 12.33 7.80
CA PHE A 282 -5.96 11.60 8.98
C PHE A 282 -6.11 10.12 8.74
N GLY A 283 -5.17 9.34 9.23
CA GLY A 283 -5.19 7.90 9.08
C GLY A 283 -4.70 7.19 10.32
N TYR A 284 -5.19 5.97 10.51
CA TYR A 284 -4.74 5.08 11.56
C TYR A 284 -4.60 3.66 11.02
N ASN A 285 -3.40 3.10 11.18
CA ASN A 285 -3.08 1.73 10.82
C ASN A 285 -2.88 0.92 12.10
N PHE A 286 -3.82 0.02 12.38
CA PHE A 286 -3.83 -0.76 13.62
C PHE A 286 -2.66 -1.73 13.70
N ARG A 287 -2.25 -2.33 12.58
CA ARG A 287 -1.11 -3.24 12.52
C ARG A 287 0.18 -2.50 12.90
N ARG A 288 0.43 -1.36 12.27
CA ARG A 288 1.59 -0.51 12.57
C ARG A 288 1.60 -0.07 14.03
N ALA A 289 0.44 0.30 14.58
CA ALA A 289 0.31 0.70 15.96
C ALA A 289 0.66 -0.44 16.94
N ALA A 290 0.31 -1.69 16.60
CA ALA A 290 0.58 -2.86 17.41
C ALA A 290 2.03 -3.33 17.30
N GLU A 291 2.58 -3.41 16.07
CA GLU A 291 3.94 -3.92 15.81
C GLU A 291 5.05 -2.99 16.29
N LEU A 292 4.80 -1.66 16.26
CA LEU A 292 5.78 -0.64 16.66
C LEU A 292 5.56 -0.12 18.08
N LYS A 293 4.77 -0.81 18.89
CA LYS A 293 4.55 -0.49 20.29
C LYS A 293 5.76 -0.89 21.12
N LEU A 294 6.36 0.07 21.81
CA LEU A 294 7.38 -0.20 22.83
C LEU A 294 6.71 -0.52 24.18
N ALA A 295 7.28 -1.49 24.93
CA ALA A 295 6.73 -1.93 26.20
C ALA A 295 6.62 -0.80 27.24
N GLU A 296 7.55 0.15 27.24
CA GLU A 296 7.66 1.20 28.27
C GLU A 296 7.25 2.61 27.80
N ALA A 297 6.91 2.81 26.50
CA ALA A 297 6.57 4.12 25.98
C ALA A 297 5.25 4.14 25.22
N ARG A 298 4.40 5.14 25.50
CA ARG A 298 3.24 5.42 24.65
C ARG A 298 3.71 5.94 23.30
N THR A 299 3.66 5.10 22.30
CA THR A 299 3.96 5.49 20.93
C THR A 299 2.66 5.84 20.21
N PHE A 300 2.65 6.94 19.48
CA PHE A 300 1.57 7.24 18.53
C PHE A 300 1.82 6.57 17.16
N ALA A 301 2.55 5.44 17.17
CA ALA A 301 2.77 4.65 15.97
C ALA A 301 1.43 4.25 15.34
N GLY A 302 1.38 4.24 14.02
CA GLY A 302 0.13 3.98 13.29
C GLY A 302 -0.67 5.23 12.94
N LEU A 303 -0.47 6.37 13.62
CA LEU A 303 -1.08 7.63 13.23
C LEU A 303 -0.40 8.26 12.03
N SER A 304 -1.20 8.82 11.14
CA SER A 304 -0.77 9.64 10.02
C SER A 304 -1.68 10.84 9.85
N ALA A 305 -1.12 11.94 9.37
CA ALA A 305 -1.84 13.17 9.07
C ALA A 305 -1.26 13.82 7.82
N GLY A 306 -2.06 14.58 7.09
CA GLY A 306 -1.61 15.27 5.91
C GLY A 306 -2.58 16.33 5.45
N PHE A 307 -2.13 17.14 4.50
CA PHE A 307 -2.97 18.11 3.83
C PHE A 307 -2.70 18.14 2.34
N GLY A 308 -3.67 18.65 1.59
CA GLY A 308 -3.55 18.91 0.17
C GLY A 308 -3.99 20.32 -0.18
N LEU A 309 -3.24 20.95 -1.09
CA LEU A 309 -3.53 22.30 -1.59
C LEU A 309 -3.52 22.30 -3.12
N LYS A 310 -4.65 22.60 -3.74
CA LYS A 310 -4.81 22.71 -5.19
C LYS A 310 -4.77 24.16 -5.64
N MET A 311 -3.83 24.47 -6.55
CA MET A 311 -3.65 25.78 -7.14
C MET A 311 -3.62 25.66 -8.68
N GLY A 312 -4.72 26.02 -9.33
CA GLY A 312 -4.83 25.91 -10.78
C GLY A 312 -4.60 24.47 -11.27
N ARG A 313 -3.56 24.26 -12.07
CA ARG A 313 -3.16 22.95 -12.62
C ARG A 313 -2.27 22.13 -11.69
N PHE A 314 -1.77 22.72 -10.61
CA PHE A 314 -0.91 22.06 -9.64
C PHE A 314 -1.70 21.71 -8.39
N LYS A 315 -1.37 20.56 -7.79
CA LYS A 315 -1.82 20.20 -6.45
C LYS A 315 -0.61 19.69 -5.68
N PHE A 316 -0.38 20.24 -4.53
CA PHE A 316 0.65 19.83 -3.58
C PHE A 316 0.00 19.12 -2.40
N ASP A 317 0.46 17.91 -2.09
CA ASP A 317 0.05 17.16 -0.92
C ASP A 317 1.29 16.88 -0.05
N TYR A 318 1.10 16.96 1.26
CA TYR A 318 2.08 16.59 2.28
C TYR A 318 1.47 15.61 3.26
N ALA A 319 2.24 14.63 3.70
CA ALA A 319 1.86 13.73 4.77
C ALA A 319 3.00 13.50 5.74
N PHE A 320 2.63 13.41 7.00
CA PHE A 320 3.47 13.00 8.11
C PHE A 320 2.94 11.66 8.62
N THR A 321 3.83 10.67 8.78
CA THR A 321 3.49 9.35 9.30
C THR A 321 4.40 9.01 10.45
N LYS A 322 3.80 8.68 11.59
CA LYS A 322 4.52 8.23 12.77
C LYS A 322 4.76 6.73 12.68
N TYR A 323 6.03 6.35 12.47
CA TYR A 323 6.43 4.95 12.46
C TYR A 323 7.04 4.51 13.79
N HIS A 324 7.97 5.29 14.33
CA HIS A 324 8.70 4.94 15.53
C HIS A 324 8.77 6.16 16.47
N PRO A 325 8.94 6.01 17.81
CA PRO A 325 9.10 7.13 18.72
C PRO A 325 10.21 8.11 18.31
N VAL A 326 11.28 7.58 17.75
CA VAL A 326 12.48 8.36 17.37
C VAL A 326 12.45 8.83 15.93
N ASP A 327 11.76 8.11 15.01
CA ASP A 327 11.80 8.38 13.58
C ASP A 327 10.40 8.48 12.94
N ASN A 328 10.29 9.37 11.97
CA ASN A 328 9.04 9.69 11.27
C ASN A 328 9.29 9.74 9.78
N SER A 329 8.25 9.43 9.00
CA SER A 329 8.30 9.59 7.55
C SER A 329 7.55 10.84 7.11
N SER A 330 8.16 11.56 6.18
CA SER A 330 7.56 12.71 5.50
C SER A 330 7.41 12.41 4.01
N THR A 331 6.19 12.53 3.51
CA THR A 331 5.86 12.27 2.10
C THR A 331 5.40 13.55 1.43
N PHE A 332 5.97 13.83 0.28
CA PHE A 332 5.64 14.98 -0.58
C PHE A 332 5.12 14.49 -1.92
N THR A 333 4.04 15.07 -2.40
CA THR A 333 3.48 14.78 -3.72
C THR A 333 3.16 16.07 -4.46
N LEU A 334 3.63 16.16 -5.70
CA LEU A 334 3.25 17.20 -6.64
C LEU A 334 2.45 16.57 -7.78
N TYR A 335 1.19 16.97 -7.93
CA TYR A 335 0.33 16.61 -9.06
C TYR A 335 0.33 17.73 -10.08
N ILE A 336 0.30 17.36 -11.36
CA ILE A 336 0.28 18.26 -12.49
C ILE A 336 -0.81 17.81 -13.46
N ASP A 337 -1.76 18.70 -13.74
CA ASP A 337 -2.76 18.53 -14.78
C ASP A 337 -2.23 19.16 -16.08
N LEU A 338 -1.76 18.31 -17.01
CA LEU A 338 -1.14 18.70 -18.26
C LEU A 338 -2.17 19.10 -19.33
N ALA A 339 -3.46 18.70 -19.17
CA ALA A 339 -4.54 19.07 -20.08
C ALA A 339 -4.99 20.52 -19.88
N ARG A 340 -4.86 21.07 -18.67
CA ARG A 340 -5.22 22.44 -18.36
C ARG A 340 -4.21 23.40 -18.97
N LYS A 341 -4.64 24.19 -19.97
CA LYS A 341 -3.82 25.30 -20.46
C LYS A 341 -3.53 26.25 -19.29
N GLY A 342 -2.26 26.61 -19.11
CA GLY A 342 -1.85 27.63 -18.15
C GLY A 342 -2.56 28.95 -18.42
N PHE A 343 -2.70 29.77 -17.39
CA PHE A 343 -3.22 31.14 -17.49
C PHE A 343 -2.42 31.95 -18.49
#